data_6d0014baaa6d1aeab4a32276f401a5f8
#
_entry.id   6d0014baaa6d1aeab4a32276f401a5f8
#
_cell.length_a   1.000
_cell.length_b   1.000
_cell.length_c   1.000
_cell.angle_alpha   90.00
_cell.angle_beta   90.00
_cell.angle_gamma   90.00
#
_symmetry.space_group_name_H-M   'P 1'
#
loop_
_entity.id
_entity.type
_entity.pdbx_description
1 polymer ?
#
loop_
_entity_poly.entity_id
_entity_poly.type
_entity_poly.pdbx_seq_one_letter_code
_entity_poly.pdbx_strand_id
1 'polypeptide(L)'
;MHAIEIQNLTRFFNTRKVLDNLSLNIEKGQTCVIIGRSGCGKSVLLKHIEGILKPDSGKIIINGQDITRLSNNEMDKIRLKMGMVFQGGALFDSMSVGENVGFNLIEHNHVSNKELLEKVESALCVVGLCGIENLMPSEISGGMKKRVALARAICIEPEIIFYDEPTTGVDPITADSINELIKTMHDKLKVTSIVVTHDMKSAYSIADKIAMMYQGKIIAEGSPQEIQNTTHPVVHQFINGLAKGPITEALDHD
;
A
#
# COMPACT_ATOMS: atom_id res chain seq x y z
N MET A 1 -3.16 19.30 5.41
CA MET A 1 -1.81 19.34 4.77
C MET A 1 -1.58 17.99 4.12
N HIS A 2 -1.35 17.96 2.83
CA HIS A 2 -1.17 16.71 2.09
C HIS A 2 0.17 16.04 2.44
N ALA A 3 0.13 14.75 2.72
CA ALA A 3 1.33 13.92 2.81
C ALA A 3 1.84 13.55 1.42
N ILE A 4 0.89 13.33 0.48
CA ILE A 4 1.21 12.98 -0.90
C ILE A 4 0.30 13.76 -1.83
N GLU A 5 0.91 14.41 -2.83
CA GLU A 5 0.21 15.08 -3.92
C GLU A 5 0.71 14.53 -5.26
N ILE A 6 -0.20 14.02 -6.05
CA ILE A 6 0.05 13.54 -7.40
C ILE A 6 -0.62 14.49 -8.37
N GLN A 7 0.16 15.05 -9.28
CA GLN A 7 -0.30 16.10 -10.20
C GLN A 7 -0.07 15.68 -11.65
N ASN A 8 -1.15 15.40 -12.38
CA ASN A 8 -1.16 15.10 -13.82
C ASN A 8 -0.18 14.02 -14.24
N LEU A 9 -0.06 12.96 -13.43
CA LEU A 9 0.91 11.88 -13.61
C LEU A 9 0.57 11.06 -14.84
N THR A 10 1.53 10.93 -15.76
CA THR A 10 1.39 10.14 -16.98
C THR A 10 2.55 9.16 -17.12
N ARG A 11 2.23 7.91 -17.48
CA ARG A 11 3.23 6.87 -17.74
C ARG A 11 2.84 6.00 -18.91
N PHE A 12 3.79 5.81 -19.82
CA PHE A 12 3.70 4.85 -20.92
C PHE A 12 4.61 3.65 -20.68
N PHE A 13 4.17 2.47 -21.11
CA PHE A 13 5.03 1.31 -21.35
C PHE A 13 4.91 0.96 -22.82
N ASN A 14 5.97 1.18 -23.57
CA ASN A 14 5.97 1.18 -25.02
C ASN A 14 4.89 2.15 -25.56
N THR A 15 3.90 1.66 -26.29
CA THR A 15 2.78 2.45 -26.84
C THR A 15 1.58 2.55 -25.91
N ARG A 16 1.53 1.73 -24.83
CA ARG A 16 0.38 1.66 -23.93
C ARG A 16 0.50 2.72 -22.83
N LYS A 17 -0.46 3.62 -22.78
CA LYS A 17 -0.60 4.58 -21.66
C LYS A 17 -1.21 3.86 -20.46
N VAL A 18 -0.46 3.72 -19.37
CA VAL A 18 -0.88 3.01 -18.15
C VAL A 18 -1.37 3.97 -17.08
N LEU A 19 -0.76 5.15 -16.97
CA LEU A 19 -1.28 6.28 -16.18
C LEU A 19 -1.55 7.43 -17.15
N ASP A 20 -2.72 8.04 -17.04
CA ASP A 20 -3.19 9.06 -17.97
C ASP A 20 -3.64 10.31 -17.20
N ASN A 21 -2.74 11.28 -17.08
CA ASN A 21 -3.01 12.56 -16.42
C ASN A 21 -3.66 12.41 -15.03
N LEU A 22 -3.18 11.42 -14.26
CA LEU A 22 -3.74 11.05 -12.97
C LEU A 22 -3.36 12.09 -11.92
N SER A 23 -4.35 12.55 -11.16
CA SER A 23 -4.15 13.41 -10.00
C SER A 23 -4.85 12.81 -8.78
N LEU A 24 -4.20 12.89 -7.62
CA LEU A 24 -4.72 12.38 -6.35
C LEU A 24 -3.99 13.07 -5.19
N ASN A 25 -4.73 13.49 -4.17
CA ASN A 25 -4.17 14.04 -2.94
C ASN A 25 -4.50 13.15 -1.76
N ILE A 26 -3.53 12.94 -0.87
CA ILE A 26 -3.68 12.14 0.35
C ILE A 26 -3.25 12.99 1.54
N GLU A 27 -4.15 13.17 2.50
CA GLU A 27 -3.88 13.94 3.71
C GLU A 27 -2.95 13.19 4.66
N LYS A 28 -2.21 13.96 5.46
CA LYS A 28 -1.36 13.39 6.50
C LYS A 28 -2.20 12.63 7.53
N GLY A 29 -1.80 11.40 7.85
CA GLY A 29 -2.53 10.53 8.77
C GLY A 29 -3.85 10.00 8.21
N GLN A 30 -4.04 9.98 6.88
CA GLN A 30 -5.22 9.44 6.22
C GLN A 30 -4.92 8.04 5.66
N THR A 31 -5.87 7.13 5.77
CA THR A 31 -5.88 5.86 5.02
C THR A 31 -6.62 6.05 3.71
N CYS A 32 -5.87 6.15 2.61
CA CYS A 32 -6.42 6.23 1.25
C CYS A 32 -6.39 4.84 0.60
N VAL A 33 -7.56 4.32 0.25
CA VAL A 33 -7.68 3.04 -0.44
C VAL A 33 -7.92 3.26 -1.93
N ILE A 34 -7.04 2.72 -2.77
CA ILE A 34 -7.14 2.80 -4.23
C ILE A 34 -7.74 1.48 -4.74
N ILE A 35 -8.96 1.57 -5.25
CA ILE A 35 -9.68 0.42 -5.82
C ILE A 35 -9.66 0.44 -7.34
N GLY A 36 -9.89 -0.71 -7.96
CA GLY A 36 -10.00 -0.84 -9.42
C GLY A 36 -9.63 -2.24 -9.90
N ARG A 37 -9.95 -2.55 -11.16
CA ARG A 37 -9.67 -3.86 -11.75
C ARG A 37 -8.19 -4.19 -11.78
N SER A 38 -7.87 -5.49 -11.82
CA SER A 38 -6.51 -5.96 -12.11
C SER A 38 -6.02 -5.37 -13.43
N GLY A 39 -4.76 -4.91 -13.45
CA GLY A 39 -4.13 -4.33 -14.64
C GLY A 39 -4.53 -2.87 -14.96
N CYS A 40 -5.33 -2.17 -14.15
CA CYS A 40 -5.67 -0.76 -14.40
C CYS A 40 -4.55 0.23 -14.03
N GLY A 41 -3.44 -0.24 -13.42
CA GLY A 41 -2.27 0.59 -13.12
C GLY A 41 -2.00 0.86 -11.63
N LYS A 42 -2.73 0.26 -10.69
CA LYS A 42 -2.60 0.53 -9.24
C LYS A 42 -1.19 0.29 -8.70
N SER A 43 -0.61 -0.89 -8.94
CA SER A 43 0.78 -1.19 -8.50
C SER A 43 1.82 -0.36 -9.27
N VAL A 44 1.51 0.09 -10.49
CA VAL A 44 2.35 1.04 -11.24
C VAL A 44 2.34 2.39 -10.54
N LEU A 45 1.17 2.85 -10.09
CA LEU A 45 1.04 4.09 -9.32
C LEU A 45 1.84 4.03 -8.01
N LEU A 46 1.73 2.92 -7.24
CA LEU A 46 2.54 2.74 -6.03
C LEU A 46 4.03 2.86 -6.32
N LYS A 47 4.54 2.17 -7.35
CA LYS A 47 5.96 2.23 -7.74
C LYS A 47 6.43 3.63 -8.11
N HIS A 48 5.54 4.49 -8.61
CA HIS A 48 5.88 5.91 -8.86
C HIS A 48 5.96 6.70 -7.56
N ILE A 49 5.05 6.47 -6.61
CA ILE A 49 5.06 7.15 -5.31
C ILE A 49 6.29 6.70 -4.49
N GLU A 50 6.68 5.43 -4.58
CA GLU A 50 7.92 4.89 -3.98
C GLU A 50 9.20 5.38 -4.68
N GLY A 51 9.06 6.10 -5.81
CA GLY A 51 10.20 6.56 -6.62
C GLY A 51 10.97 5.44 -7.33
N ILE A 52 10.41 4.23 -7.41
CA ILE A 52 10.99 3.09 -8.16
C ILE A 52 10.87 3.35 -9.66
N LEU A 53 9.76 3.94 -10.09
CA LEU A 53 9.52 4.35 -11.47
C LEU A 53 9.47 5.87 -11.57
N LYS A 54 10.08 6.42 -12.61
CA LYS A 54 9.94 7.84 -12.95
C LYS A 54 8.81 8.03 -13.95
N PRO A 55 7.94 9.05 -13.79
CA PRO A 55 6.88 9.33 -14.74
C PRO A 55 7.43 9.94 -16.04
N ASP A 56 6.65 9.83 -17.12
CA ASP A 56 6.96 10.51 -18.38
C ASP A 56 6.55 11.99 -18.30
N SER A 57 5.50 12.31 -17.53
CA SER A 57 5.12 13.68 -17.19
C SER A 57 4.32 13.74 -15.89
N GLY A 58 4.14 14.96 -15.36
CA GLY A 58 3.50 15.20 -14.06
C GLY A 58 4.49 15.28 -12.92
N LYS A 59 3.96 15.34 -11.68
CA LYS A 59 4.76 15.46 -10.45
C LYS A 59 4.19 14.60 -9.34
N ILE A 60 5.08 14.21 -8.43
CA ILE A 60 4.73 13.58 -7.15
C ILE A 60 5.43 14.35 -6.06
N ILE A 61 4.67 14.85 -5.11
CA ILE A 61 5.18 15.62 -3.98
C ILE A 61 4.88 14.83 -2.71
N ILE A 62 5.90 14.56 -1.91
CA ILE A 62 5.80 13.86 -0.63
C ILE A 62 6.28 14.79 0.46
N ASN A 63 5.41 15.06 1.44
CA ASN A 63 5.67 16.00 2.53
C ASN A 63 6.21 17.35 2.04
N GLY A 64 5.69 17.86 0.92
CA GLY A 64 6.10 19.13 0.31
C GLY A 64 7.35 19.06 -0.58
N GLN A 65 7.99 17.89 -0.73
CA GLN A 65 9.16 17.70 -1.59
C GLN A 65 8.78 17.00 -2.90
N ASP A 66 9.10 17.62 -4.04
CA ASP A 66 8.94 16.99 -5.37
C ASP A 66 9.99 15.87 -5.54
N ILE A 67 9.50 14.62 -5.61
CA ILE A 67 10.36 13.43 -5.73
C ILE A 67 10.67 13.05 -7.17
N THR A 68 10.01 13.63 -8.15
CA THR A 68 10.13 13.21 -9.57
C THR A 68 11.52 13.45 -10.15
N ARG A 69 12.25 14.43 -9.61
CA ARG A 69 13.56 14.85 -10.09
C ARG A 69 14.71 14.43 -9.17
N LEU A 70 14.42 13.78 -8.05
CA LEU A 70 15.45 13.36 -7.11
C LEU A 70 16.37 12.29 -7.70
N SER A 71 17.63 12.33 -7.27
CA SER A 71 18.59 11.26 -7.47
C SER A 71 18.21 10.04 -6.60
N ASN A 72 18.79 8.87 -6.89
CA ASN A 72 18.55 7.67 -6.09
C ASN A 72 18.95 7.87 -4.62
N ASN A 73 20.10 8.50 -4.36
CA ASN A 73 20.58 8.75 -2.99
C ASN A 73 19.66 9.69 -2.19
N GLU A 74 19.03 10.67 -2.85
CA GLU A 74 18.05 11.54 -2.21
C GLU A 74 16.74 10.78 -1.97
N MET A 75 16.34 9.94 -2.94
CA MET A 75 15.14 9.11 -2.81
C MET A 75 15.29 8.06 -1.71
N ASP A 76 16.46 7.50 -1.49
CA ASP A 76 16.73 6.53 -0.42
C ASP A 76 16.44 7.11 0.97
N LYS A 77 16.77 8.40 1.20
CA LYS A 77 16.43 9.09 2.46
C LYS A 77 14.92 9.21 2.69
N ILE A 78 14.14 9.34 1.61
CA ILE A 78 12.68 9.38 1.68
C ILE A 78 12.13 7.97 1.92
N ARG A 79 12.69 6.95 1.25
CA ARG A 79 12.28 5.54 1.41
C ARG A 79 12.50 5.02 2.83
N LEU A 80 13.50 5.52 3.55
CA LEU A 80 13.71 5.19 4.97
C LEU A 80 12.53 5.57 5.88
N LYS A 81 11.64 6.45 5.41
CA LYS A 81 10.41 6.85 6.10
C LYS A 81 9.16 6.18 5.54
N MET A 82 9.34 5.19 4.67
CA MET A 82 8.28 4.47 4.00
C MET A 82 8.32 2.98 4.37
N GLY A 83 7.19 2.45 4.81
CA GLY A 83 6.99 1.02 4.97
C GLY A 83 6.28 0.43 3.75
N MET A 84 6.62 -0.80 3.36
CA MET A 84 5.96 -1.51 2.27
C MET A 84 5.51 -2.90 2.69
N VAL A 85 4.24 -3.21 2.43
CA VAL A 85 3.64 -4.52 2.61
C VAL A 85 3.22 -5.07 1.25
N PHE A 86 3.96 -6.06 0.77
CA PHE A 86 3.72 -6.71 -0.53
C PHE A 86 2.61 -7.75 -0.45
N GLN A 87 1.94 -8.01 -1.55
CA GLN A 87 0.86 -8.99 -1.69
C GLN A 87 1.22 -10.38 -1.14
N GLY A 88 2.43 -10.88 -1.38
CA GLY A 88 2.93 -12.17 -0.88
C GLY A 88 3.62 -12.11 0.49
N GLY A 89 3.67 -10.92 1.14
CA GLY A 89 4.51 -10.68 2.32
C GLY A 89 5.99 -10.48 1.95
N ALA A 90 6.50 -11.11 0.91
CA ALA A 90 7.87 -11.01 0.39
C ALA A 90 8.93 -11.13 1.51
N LEU A 91 8.80 -12.15 2.35
CA LEU A 91 9.81 -12.48 3.36
C LEU A 91 11.00 -13.16 2.68
N PHE A 92 12.18 -12.89 3.18
CA PHE A 92 13.41 -13.61 2.80
C PHE A 92 13.42 -14.97 3.48
N ASP A 93 13.32 -16.06 2.72
CA ASP A 93 13.25 -17.43 3.23
C ASP A 93 14.55 -17.86 3.94
N SER A 94 15.68 -17.22 3.64
CA SER A 94 16.99 -17.45 4.24
C SER A 94 17.23 -16.70 5.56
N MET A 95 16.29 -15.87 5.99
CA MET A 95 16.36 -15.06 7.20
C MET A 95 15.30 -15.49 8.19
N SER A 96 15.60 -15.42 9.50
CA SER A 96 14.63 -15.60 10.56
C SER A 96 13.53 -14.54 10.52
N VAL A 97 12.46 -14.72 11.28
CA VAL A 97 11.39 -13.73 11.45
C VAL A 97 11.96 -12.41 11.97
N GLY A 98 12.82 -12.46 12.98
CA GLY A 98 13.45 -11.27 13.55
C GLY A 98 14.34 -10.53 12.55
N GLU A 99 15.16 -11.26 11.78
CA GLU A 99 15.99 -10.69 10.73
C GLU A 99 15.14 -10.06 9.60
N ASN A 100 14.04 -10.70 9.21
CA ASN A 100 13.09 -10.12 8.26
C ASN A 100 12.48 -8.81 8.75
N VAL A 101 12.05 -8.77 10.03
CA VAL A 101 11.45 -7.57 10.63
C VAL A 101 12.47 -6.46 10.76
N GLY A 102 13.69 -6.77 11.22
CA GLY A 102 14.77 -5.80 11.41
C GLY A 102 15.55 -5.45 10.14
N PHE A 103 15.26 -6.07 8.99
CA PHE A 103 16.06 -5.98 7.77
C PHE A 103 16.47 -4.56 7.40
N ASN A 104 15.52 -3.63 7.33
CA ASN A 104 15.81 -2.25 6.96
C ASN A 104 16.72 -1.53 7.97
N LEU A 105 16.59 -1.83 9.26
CA LEU A 105 17.45 -1.26 10.30
C LEU A 105 18.88 -1.83 10.22
N ILE A 106 19.01 -3.11 9.89
CA ILE A 106 20.30 -3.81 9.72
C ILE A 106 21.05 -3.24 8.51
N GLU A 107 20.40 -3.16 7.36
CA GLU A 107 21.02 -2.71 6.09
C GLU A 107 21.52 -1.26 6.16
N HIS A 108 20.84 -0.43 6.93
CA HIS A 108 21.21 0.99 7.02
C HIS A 108 22.06 1.35 8.25
N ASN A 109 22.42 0.37 9.10
CA ASN A 109 23.26 0.53 10.30
C ASN A 109 22.84 1.67 11.23
N HIS A 110 21.50 1.86 11.40
CA HIS A 110 20.97 3.02 12.10
C HIS A 110 20.84 2.84 13.62
N VAL A 111 20.99 1.63 14.13
CA VAL A 111 20.71 1.30 15.54
C VAL A 111 21.71 0.32 16.12
N SER A 112 21.87 0.33 17.45
CA SER A 112 22.67 -0.68 18.15
C SER A 112 21.95 -2.04 18.15
N ASN A 113 22.70 -3.14 18.35
CA ASN A 113 22.12 -4.48 18.42
C ASN A 113 21.01 -4.59 19.49
N LYS A 114 21.17 -3.92 20.63
CA LYS A 114 20.17 -3.90 21.68
C LYS A 114 18.89 -3.22 21.23
N GLU A 115 19.01 -2.03 20.65
CA GLU A 115 17.88 -1.26 20.13
C GLU A 115 17.17 -1.99 18.98
N LEU A 116 17.93 -2.68 18.11
CA LEU A 116 17.38 -3.52 17.04
C LEU A 116 16.47 -4.61 17.62
N LEU A 117 16.93 -5.34 18.63
CA LEU A 117 16.15 -6.41 19.27
C LEU A 117 14.87 -5.87 19.90
N GLU A 118 14.96 -4.74 20.63
CA GLU A 118 13.80 -4.10 21.27
C GLU A 118 12.77 -3.62 20.23
N LYS A 119 13.19 -3.03 19.11
CA LYS A 119 12.31 -2.60 18.01
C LYS A 119 11.65 -3.78 17.32
N VAL A 120 12.39 -4.84 17.04
CA VAL A 120 11.89 -6.06 16.40
C VAL A 120 10.83 -6.73 17.29
N GLU A 121 11.14 -6.94 18.58
CA GLU A 121 10.20 -7.52 19.55
C GLU A 121 8.92 -6.66 19.64
N SER A 122 9.07 -5.35 19.78
CA SER A 122 7.93 -4.41 19.84
C SER A 122 7.07 -4.50 18.58
N ALA A 123 7.66 -4.51 17.39
CA ALA A 123 6.93 -4.60 16.12
C ALA A 123 6.17 -5.93 15.99
N LEU A 124 6.79 -7.04 16.37
CA LEU A 124 6.15 -8.35 16.39
C LEU A 124 5.00 -8.43 17.39
N CYS A 125 5.17 -7.83 18.56
CA CYS A 125 4.11 -7.77 19.56
C CYS A 125 2.91 -6.93 19.11
N VAL A 126 3.13 -5.85 18.36
CA VAL A 126 2.04 -5.05 17.78
C VAL A 126 1.13 -5.88 16.86
N VAL A 127 1.72 -6.82 16.12
CA VAL A 127 0.96 -7.72 15.22
C VAL A 127 0.53 -9.04 15.85
N GLY A 128 0.72 -9.19 17.18
CA GLY A 128 0.31 -10.38 17.95
C GLY A 128 1.20 -11.60 17.74
N LEU A 129 2.50 -11.38 17.48
CA LEU A 129 3.49 -12.43 17.20
C LEU A 129 4.73 -12.30 18.09
N CYS A 130 4.55 -11.98 19.39
CA CYS A 130 5.68 -11.92 20.33
C CYS A 130 6.36 -13.28 20.47
N GLY A 131 7.68 -13.29 20.58
CA GLY A 131 8.49 -14.49 20.96
C GLY A 131 8.75 -15.46 19.80
N ILE A 132 8.53 -15.07 18.54
CA ILE A 132 8.80 -15.91 17.37
C ILE A 132 10.00 -15.42 16.53
N GLU A 133 10.83 -14.55 17.07
CA GLU A 133 11.93 -13.88 16.35
C GLU A 133 12.91 -14.88 15.71
N ASN A 134 13.09 -16.03 16.36
CA ASN A 134 14.05 -17.07 15.94
C ASN A 134 13.47 -18.08 14.94
N LEU A 135 12.15 -18.05 14.67
CA LEU A 135 11.54 -18.96 13.70
C LEU A 135 11.91 -18.56 12.27
N MET A 136 11.93 -19.55 11.39
CA MET A 136 12.10 -19.34 9.95
C MET A 136 10.73 -19.12 9.28
N PRO A 137 10.66 -18.44 8.13
CA PRO A 137 9.42 -18.31 7.37
C PRO A 137 8.74 -19.63 7.01
N SER A 138 9.49 -20.71 6.87
CA SER A 138 8.96 -22.06 6.63
C SER A 138 8.22 -22.66 7.82
N GLU A 139 8.45 -22.16 9.04
CA GLU A 139 7.87 -22.67 10.29
C GLU A 139 6.59 -21.93 10.70
N ILE A 140 6.19 -20.90 9.96
CA ILE A 140 5.01 -20.08 10.26
C ILE A 140 3.95 -20.18 9.17
N SER A 141 2.68 -20.00 9.56
CA SER A 141 1.54 -20.05 8.64
C SER A 141 1.52 -18.87 7.65
N GLY A 142 0.74 -18.98 6.57
CA GLY A 142 0.56 -17.89 5.60
C GLY A 142 0.01 -16.60 6.23
N GLY A 143 -0.93 -16.72 7.16
CA GLY A 143 -1.45 -15.58 7.93
C GLY A 143 -0.38 -14.95 8.82
N MET A 144 0.46 -15.74 9.47
CA MET A 144 1.60 -15.24 10.26
C MET A 144 2.61 -14.53 9.35
N LYS A 145 2.92 -15.05 8.14
CA LYS A 145 3.82 -14.38 7.18
C LYS A 145 3.31 -12.97 6.82
N LYS A 146 2.01 -12.81 6.63
CA LYS A 146 1.40 -11.51 6.39
C LYS A 146 1.60 -10.55 7.57
N ARG A 147 1.39 -11.04 8.81
CA ARG A 147 1.62 -10.24 10.03
C ARG A 147 3.10 -9.89 10.23
N VAL A 148 4.03 -10.80 9.91
CA VAL A 148 5.47 -10.51 9.92
C VAL A 148 5.83 -9.43 8.90
N ALA A 149 5.22 -9.45 7.70
CA ALA A 149 5.40 -8.38 6.72
C ALA A 149 4.88 -7.01 7.22
N LEU A 150 3.77 -7.00 7.98
CA LEU A 150 3.28 -5.81 8.66
C LEU A 150 4.28 -5.33 9.73
N ALA A 151 4.79 -6.24 10.57
CA ALA A 151 5.80 -5.92 11.58
C ALA A 151 7.06 -5.31 10.94
N ARG A 152 7.55 -5.90 9.83
CA ARG A 152 8.68 -5.35 9.06
C ARG A 152 8.42 -3.92 8.58
N ALA A 153 7.22 -3.65 8.09
CA ALA A 153 6.87 -2.32 7.58
C ALA A 153 6.85 -1.25 8.68
N ILE A 154 6.45 -1.59 9.92
CA ILE A 154 6.37 -0.64 11.04
C ILE A 154 7.65 -0.56 11.88
N CYS A 155 8.55 -1.53 11.80
CA CYS A 155 9.77 -1.60 12.61
C CYS A 155 10.69 -0.37 12.45
N ILE A 156 10.64 0.29 11.28
CA ILE A 156 11.38 1.52 10.99
C ILE A 156 10.64 2.80 11.43
N GLU A 157 9.48 2.69 12.08
CA GLU A 157 8.63 3.82 12.48
C GLU A 157 8.33 4.77 11.29
N PRO A 158 7.70 4.27 10.22
CA PRO A 158 7.52 5.02 8.98
C PRO A 158 6.52 6.18 9.13
N GLU A 159 6.65 7.21 8.29
CA GLU A 159 5.64 8.27 8.13
C GLU A 159 4.51 7.85 7.16
N ILE A 160 4.83 6.97 6.20
CA ILE A 160 3.90 6.48 5.17
C ILE A 160 4.03 4.96 5.05
N ILE A 161 2.91 4.25 4.97
CA ILE A 161 2.89 2.81 4.70
C ILE A 161 2.10 2.53 3.42
N PHE A 162 2.69 1.73 2.55
CA PHE A 162 2.05 1.19 1.34
C PHE A 162 1.64 -0.25 1.56
N TYR A 163 0.44 -0.61 1.11
CA TYR A 163 -0.09 -1.96 1.16
C TYR A 163 -0.54 -2.36 -0.26
N ASP A 164 0.15 -3.32 -0.86
CA ASP A 164 -0.24 -3.88 -2.16
C ASP A 164 -0.98 -5.20 -1.94
N GLU A 165 -2.31 -5.18 -2.07
CA GLU A 165 -3.22 -6.32 -1.91
C GLU A 165 -2.98 -7.11 -0.59
N PRO A 166 -3.05 -6.48 0.60
CA PRO A 166 -2.62 -7.09 1.86
C PRO A 166 -3.43 -8.31 2.27
N THR A 167 -4.70 -8.38 1.88
CA THR A 167 -5.63 -9.48 2.24
C THR A 167 -5.78 -10.54 1.15
N THR A 168 -5.13 -10.37 0.00
CA THR A 168 -5.23 -11.34 -1.10
C THR A 168 -4.58 -12.67 -0.74
N GLY A 169 -5.29 -13.78 -1.01
CA GLY A 169 -4.81 -15.15 -0.81
C GLY A 169 -4.92 -15.68 0.62
N VAL A 170 -5.68 -15.01 1.50
CA VAL A 170 -6.03 -15.52 2.83
C VAL A 170 -7.54 -15.74 2.94
N ASP A 171 -7.97 -16.53 3.92
CA ASP A 171 -9.38 -16.73 4.21
C ASP A 171 -10.04 -15.45 4.79
N PRO A 172 -11.38 -15.34 4.77
CA PRO A 172 -12.08 -14.14 5.19
C PRO A 172 -11.84 -13.73 6.66
N ILE A 173 -11.59 -14.68 7.56
CA ILE A 173 -11.35 -14.40 8.98
C ILE A 173 -9.95 -13.79 9.14
N THR A 174 -8.97 -14.38 8.47
CA THR A 174 -7.59 -13.86 8.44
C THR A 174 -7.55 -12.48 7.77
N ALA A 175 -8.30 -12.27 6.68
CA ALA A 175 -8.41 -10.97 6.01
C ALA A 175 -8.96 -9.89 6.95
N ASP A 176 -10.03 -10.19 7.69
CA ASP A 176 -10.61 -9.29 8.67
C ASP A 176 -9.62 -8.94 9.79
N SER A 177 -8.89 -9.94 10.30
CA SER A 177 -7.83 -9.74 11.29
C SER A 177 -6.68 -8.85 10.78
N ILE A 178 -6.31 -8.95 9.50
CA ILE A 178 -5.30 -8.08 8.88
C ILE A 178 -5.85 -6.65 8.78
N ASN A 179 -7.12 -6.47 8.41
CA ASN A 179 -7.76 -5.16 8.34
C ASN A 179 -7.79 -4.48 9.73
N GLU A 180 -8.13 -5.21 10.79
CA GLU A 180 -8.08 -4.70 12.16
C GLU A 180 -6.66 -4.32 12.60
N LEU A 181 -5.64 -5.07 12.18
CA LEU A 181 -4.25 -4.68 12.42
C LEU A 181 -3.87 -3.39 11.68
N ILE A 182 -4.28 -3.22 10.41
CA ILE A 182 -4.05 -1.99 9.64
C ILE A 182 -4.67 -0.78 10.36
N LYS A 183 -5.93 -0.90 10.83
CA LYS A 183 -6.59 0.15 11.63
C LYS A 183 -5.83 0.44 12.93
N THR A 184 -5.48 -0.61 13.66
CA THR A 184 -4.75 -0.47 14.93
C THR A 184 -3.41 0.25 14.74
N MET A 185 -2.68 -0.08 13.67
CA MET A 185 -1.42 0.59 13.33
C MET A 185 -1.66 2.05 12.94
N HIS A 186 -2.68 2.32 12.11
CA HIS A 186 -3.09 3.68 11.77
C HIS A 186 -3.41 4.51 13.01
N ASP A 187 -4.25 3.99 13.92
CA ASP A 187 -4.67 4.70 15.13
C ASP A 187 -3.52 4.97 16.11
N LYS A 188 -2.63 3.98 16.29
CA LYS A 188 -1.51 4.07 17.23
C LYS A 188 -0.36 4.91 16.70
N LEU A 189 -0.01 4.74 15.42
CA LEU A 189 1.19 5.34 14.82
C LEU A 189 0.88 6.65 14.09
N LYS A 190 -0.41 6.93 13.81
CA LYS A 190 -0.86 8.11 13.04
C LYS A 190 -0.16 8.23 11.68
N VAL A 191 0.18 7.10 11.09
CA VAL A 191 0.83 7.02 9.77
C VAL A 191 -0.15 7.32 8.65
N THR A 192 0.36 7.85 7.55
CA THR A 192 -0.40 7.95 6.30
C THR A 192 -0.36 6.59 5.61
N SER A 193 -1.50 6.06 5.21
CA SER A 193 -1.61 4.73 4.59
C SER A 193 -2.15 4.81 3.17
N ILE A 194 -1.51 4.09 2.24
CA ILE A 194 -2.03 3.88 0.90
C ILE A 194 -2.24 2.39 0.72
N VAL A 195 -3.47 2.00 0.50
CA VAL A 195 -3.83 0.59 0.30
C VAL A 195 -4.34 0.41 -1.11
N VAL A 196 -3.76 -0.52 -1.84
CA VAL A 196 -4.27 -0.95 -3.14
C VAL A 196 -4.99 -2.27 -2.94
N THR A 197 -6.25 -2.36 -3.34
CA THR A 197 -7.01 -3.60 -3.27
C THR A 197 -8.15 -3.63 -4.29
N HIS A 198 -8.64 -4.82 -4.59
CA HIS A 198 -9.89 -5.06 -5.32
C HIS A 198 -11.00 -5.60 -4.39
N ASP A 199 -10.67 -5.87 -3.12
CA ASP A 199 -11.63 -6.34 -2.11
C ASP A 199 -12.38 -5.16 -1.49
N MET A 200 -13.66 -5.03 -1.86
CA MET A 200 -14.50 -3.93 -1.38
C MET A 200 -14.81 -4.01 0.12
N LYS A 201 -14.88 -5.23 0.70
CA LYS A 201 -15.11 -5.38 2.14
C LYS A 201 -13.94 -4.78 2.92
N SER A 202 -12.71 -5.13 2.55
CA SER A 202 -11.49 -4.54 3.12
C SER A 202 -11.46 -3.03 2.91
N ALA A 203 -11.72 -2.55 1.67
CA ALA A 203 -11.72 -1.14 1.34
C ALA A 203 -12.65 -0.33 2.25
N TYR A 204 -13.90 -0.75 2.40
CA TYR A 204 -14.86 -0.07 3.27
C TYR A 204 -14.52 -0.15 4.76
N SER A 205 -13.83 -1.21 5.18
CA SER A 205 -13.45 -1.40 6.57
C SER A 205 -12.36 -0.45 7.03
N ILE A 206 -11.35 -0.19 6.17
CA ILE A 206 -10.11 0.49 6.59
C ILE A 206 -9.96 1.92 6.07
N ALA A 207 -10.75 2.33 5.06
CA ALA A 207 -10.55 3.61 4.39
C ALA A 207 -11.15 4.80 5.14
N ASP A 208 -10.39 5.89 5.20
CA ASP A 208 -10.93 7.25 5.39
C ASP A 208 -11.36 7.82 4.04
N LYS A 209 -10.62 7.50 2.97
CA LYS A 209 -10.87 7.92 1.59
C LYS A 209 -10.70 6.73 0.66
N ILE A 210 -11.61 6.59 -0.30
CA ILE A 210 -11.52 5.63 -1.40
C ILE A 210 -11.35 6.40 -2.70
N ALA A 211 -10.38 5.99 -3.53
CA ALA A 211 -10.19 6.50 -4.89
C ALA A 211 -10.32 5.36 -5.89
N MET A 212 -11.22 5.47 -6.86
CA MET A 212 -11.36 4.46 -7.89
C MET A 212 -10.52 4.76 -9.11
N MET A 213 -9.64 3.83 -9.44
CA MET A 213 -8.80 3.89 -10.63
C MET A 213 -9.39 3.05 -11.77
N TYR A 214 -9.58 3.68 -12.92
CA TYR A 214 -10.06 3.06 -14.15
C TYR A 214 -9.34 3.63 -15.36
N GLN A 215 -8.83 2.76 -16.25
CA GLN A 215 -8.08 3.14 -17.47
C GLN A 215 -7.00 4.22 -17.21
N GLY A 216 -6.21 4.03 -16.15
CA GLY A 216 -5.09 4.91 -15.80
C GLY A 216 -5.48 6.25 -15.17
N LYS A 217 -6.75 6.47 -14.85
CA LYS A 217 -7.28 7.71 -14.25
C LYS A 217 -7.97 7.45 -12.92
N ILE A 218 -7.98 8.43 -12.03
CA ILE A 218 -8.93 8.44 -10.91
C ILE A 218 -10.26 9.00 -11.43
N ILE A 219 -11.31 8.18 -11.39
CA ILE A 219 -12.64 8.54 -11.91
C ILE A 219 -13.65 8.91 -10.82
N ALA A 220 -13.36 8.54 -9.58
CA ALA A 220 -14.14 8.93 -8.40
C ALA A 220 -13.25 8.89 -7.17
N GLU A 221 -13.47 9.78 -6.22
CA GLU A 221 -12.87 9.78 -4.91
C GLU A 221 -13.85 10.33 -3.88
N GLY A 222 -13.79 9.83 -2.65
CA GLY A 222 -14.66 10.25 -1.55
C GLY A 222 -14.53 9.35 -0.33
N SER A 223 -15.35 9.60 0.68
CA SER A 223 -15.52 8.72 1.83
C SER A 223 -16.11 7.36 1.42
N PRO A 224 -15.98 6.32 2.23
CA PRO A 224 -16.63 5.03 1.98
C PRO A 224 -18.14 5.16 1.67
N GLN A 225 -18.86 6.03 2.39
CA GLN A 225 -20.29 6.26 2.18
C GLN A 225 -20.58 6.94 0.84
N GLU A 226 -19.78 7.93 0.43
CA GLU A 226 -19.96 8.59 -0.86
C GLU A 226 -19.72 7.64 -2.02
N ILE A 227 -18.70 6.77 -1.92
CA ILE A 227 -18.41 5.75 -2.94
C ILE A 227 -19.53 4.69 -3.00
N GLN A 228 -20.05 4.23 -1.85
CA GLN A 228 -21.18 3.29 -1.80
C GLN A 228 -22.46 3.84 -2.46
N ASN A 229 -22.70 5.14 -2.28
CA ASN A 229 -23.91 5.82 -2.80
C ASN A 229 -23.70 6.45 -4.17
N THR A 230 -22.61 6.15 -4.86
CA THR A 230 -22.27 6.76 -6.14
C THR A 230 -23.27 6.41 -7.23
N THR A 231 -23.58 7.37 -8.07
CA THR A 231 -24.37 7.20 -9.31
C THR A 231 -23.49 6.99 -10.54
N HIS A 232 -22.17 7.06 -10.40
CA HIS A 232 -21.25 6.89 -11.53
C HIS A 232 -21.27 5.44 -12.05
N PRO A 233 -21.69 5.18 -13.31
CA PRO A 233 -21.99 3.80 -13.77
C PRO A 233 -20.84 2.82 -13.63
N VAL A 234 -19.60 3.25 -13.95
CA VAL A 234 -18.39 2.41 -13.84
C VAL A 234 -18.08 2.06 -12.39
N VAL A 235 -18.18 3.04 -11.49
CA VAL A 235 -17.94 2.83 -10.05
C VAL A 235 -19.01 1.90 -9.49
N HIS A 236 -20.29 2.17 -9.77
CA HIS A 236 -21.42 1.35 -9.33
C HIS A 236 -21.29 -0.11 -9.80
N GLN A 237 -20.91 -0.32 -11.07
CA GLN A 237 -20.66 -1.69 -11.58
C GLN A 237 -19.57 -2.39 -10.79
N PHE A 238 -18.45 -1.70 -10.53
CA PHE A 238 -17.29 -2.29 -9.87
C PHE A 238 -17.58 -2.66 -8.42
N ILE A 239 -18.12 -1.73 -7.63
CA ILE A 239 -18.35 -1.93 -6.19
C ILE A 239 -19.42 -2.98 -5.89
N ASN A 240 -20.38 -3.18 -6.81
CA ASN A 240 -21.45 -4.19 -6.69
C ASN A 240 -21.11 -5.50 -7.40
N GLY A 241 -19.94 -5.62 -8.05
CA GLY A 241 -19.54 -6.84 -8.74
C GLY A 241 -20.47 -7.26 -9.90
N LEU A 242 -21.07 -6.27 -10.59
CA LEU A 242 -22.05 -6.56 -11.64
C LEU A 242 -21.35 -7.07 -12.91
N ALA A 243 -21.81 -8.22 -13.42
CA ALA A 243 -21.25 -8.84 -14.63
C ALA A 243 -21.50 -8.03 -15.90
N LYS A 244 -22.59 -7.25 -15.95
CA LYS A 244 -22.96 -6.41 -17.11
C LYS A 244 -22.84 -4.93 -16.76
N GLY A 245 -22.31 -4.12 -17.68
CA GLY A 245 -22.18 -2.68 -17.55
C GLY A 245 -20.98 -2.11 -18.29
N PRO A 246 -20.71 -0.81 -18.17
CA PRO A 246 -19.74 -0.10 -19.00
C PRO A 246 -18.31 -0.67 -18.95
N ILE A 247 -17.92 -1.32 -17.86
CA ILE A 247 -16.58 -1.94 -17.75
C ILE A 247 -16.48 -3.17 -18.68
N THR A 248 -17.53 -3.99 -18.76
CA THR A 248 -17.55 -5.23 -19.56
C THR A 248 -17.84 -4.94 -21.02
N GLU A 249 -18.72 -3.98 -21.31
CA GLU A 249 -19.01 -3.54 -22.68
C GLU A 249 -17.79 -2.94 -23.38
N ALA A 250 -16.93 -2.24 -22.64
CA ALA A 250 -15.67 -1.70 -23.19
C ALA A 250 -14.65 -2.80 -23.57
N LEU A 251 -14.74 -4.01 -22.99
CA LEU A 251 -13.84 -5.13 -23.31
C LEU A 251 -14.26 -5.91 -24.57
N ASP A 252 -15.55 -5.84 -24.91
CA ASP A 252 -16.06 -6.52 -26.09
C ASP A 252 -15.70 -5.77 -27.41
N HIS A 253 -15.09 -4.58 -27.28
CA HIS A 253 -14.69 -3.70 -28.40
C HIS A 253 -13.17 -3.53 -28.56
N ASP A 254 -12.34 -4.15 -27.69
CA ASP A 254 -10.87 -4.23 -27.78
C ASP A 254 -10.43 -5.61 -28.32
#